data_2f0b4a58d660dd12ec8dcb3bd3b3824c
#
_entry.id   2f0b4a58d660dd12ec8dcb3bd3b3824c
#
_cell.length_a   1.000
_cell.length_b   1.000
_cell.length_c   1.000
_cell.angle_alpha   90.00
_cell.angle_beta   90.00
_cell.angle_gamma   90.00
#
_symmetry.space_group_name_H-M   'P 1'
#
loop_
_entity.id
_entity.type
_entity.pdbx_description
1 polymer ?
#
loop_
_entity_poly.entity_id
_entity_poly.type
_entity_poly.pdbx_seq_one_letter_code
_entity_poly.pdbx_strand_id
1 'polypeptide(L)'
;MARVLKSVALVVLVLIVAIVGIVAFTFLGRMRPTDGREVGGARIVVDGFSSVAVVPLRDGQVALVDAGNDGTGAAILLELQRRNLDAGAVAAIFLTHGHPDHIGAVGQFPNAEILALADEVPLIEGAVGARGPLPRLFPVNPTGITVTRALRDGEVVTLSGVPFRVYAVPGHTAGSAAYLANGVLFVGDSADTARDGTLIGAPWIFSDSQDENRVSLVRLEQRLVADGADVIAIVPAHSAVMQGMGELSAFASANR
;
A
#
# COMPACT_ATOMS: atom_id res chain seq x y z
N MET A 1 31.14 8.77 35.20
CA MET A 1 29.74 8.90 34.74
C MET A 1 29.60 9.80 33.49
N ALA A 2 30.00 11.07 33.49
CA ALA A 2 29.79 11.99 32.35
C ALA A 2 30.43 11.53 31.01
N ARG A 3 31.62 10.92 31.01
CA ARG A 3 32.26 10.37 29.80
C ARG A 3 31.50 9.19 29.22
N VAL A 4 31.01 8.26 30.05
CA VAL A 4 30.23 7.12 29.59
C VAL A 4 28.91 7.57 28.99
N LEU A 5 28.24 8.54 29.63
CA LEU A 5 26.98 9.11 29.12
C LEU A 5 27.17 9.77 27.73
N LYS A 6 28.28 10.52 27.56
CA LYS A 6 28.62 11.14 26.25
C LYS A 6 28.92 10.08 25.18
N SER A 7 29.63 8.99 25.54
CA SER A 7 29.89 7.91 24.59
C SER A 7 28.62 7.18 24.20
N VAL A 8 27.72 6.90 25.11
CA VAL A 8 26.41 6.27 24.82
C VAL A 8 25.57 7.19 23.93
N ALA A 9 25.48 8.49 24.25
CA ALA A 9 24.75 9.46 23.44
C ALA A 9 25.30 9.54 22.00
N LEU A 10 26.62 9.51 21.83
CA LEU A 10 27.26 9.51 20.51
C LEU A 10 26.93 8.25 19.73
N VAL A 11 26.97 7.07 20.36
CA VAL A 11 26.62 5.79 19.69
C VAL A 11 25.16 5.81 19.24
N VAL A 12 24.25 6.28 20.11
CA VAL A 12 22.82 6.39 19.77
C VAL A 12 22.63 7.36 18.60
N LEU A 13 23.28 8.51 18.60
CA LEU A 13 23.21 9.48 17.50
C LEU A 13 23.71 8.87 16.17
N VAL A 14 24.83 8.17 16.20
CA VAL A 14 25.39 7.49 15.01
C VAL A 14 24.40 6.45 14.48
N LEU A 15 23.77 5.66 15.34
CA LEU A 15 22.77 4.68 14.93
C LEU A 15 21.53 5.33 14.31
N ILE A 16 21.05 6.42 14.90
CA ILE A 16 19.91 7.19 14.34
C ILE A 16 20.28 7.73 12.95
N VAL A 17 21.45 8.34 12.80
CA VAL A 17 21.91 8.88 11.51
C VAL A 17 22.04 7.76 10.47
N ALA A 18 22.57 6.60 10.87
CA ALA A 18 22.68 5.44 9.99
C ALA A 18 21.29 4.94 9.53
N ILE A 19 20.34 4.80 10.45
CA ILE A 19 18.96 4.37 10.13
C ILE A 19 18.29 5.39 9.19
N VAL A 20 18.36 6.68 9.50
CA VAL A 20 17.82 7.74 8.64
C VAL A 20 18.47 7.71 7.26
N GLY A 21 19.79 7.52 7.20
CA GLY A 21 20.52 7.39 5.94
C GLY A 21 20.08 6.18 5.11
N ILE A 22 19.87 5.04 5.73
CA ILE A 22 19.39 3.81 5.06
C ILE A 22 17.96 4.02 4.54
N VAL A 23 17.06 4.58 5.35
CA VAL A 23 15.68 4.87 4.94
C VAL A 23 15.68 5.86 3.77
N ALA A 24 16.42 6.97 3.89
CA ALA A 24 16.55 7.95 2.81
C ALA A 24 17.09 7.30 1.52
N PHE A 25 18.14 6.50 1.62
CA PHE A 25 18.73 5.79 0.48
C PHE A 25 17.72 4.84 -0.18
N THR A 26 16.91 4.14 0.61
CA THR A 26 15.89 3.22 0.12
C THR A 26 14.90 3.93 -0.82
N PHE A 27 14.54 5.20 -0.54
CA PHE A 27 13.57 5.95 -1.33
C PHE A 27 14.19 6.92 -2.36
N LEU A 28 15.50 7.24 -2.28
CA LEU A 28 16.18 8.14 -3.23
C LEU A 28 16.16 7.65 -4.68
N GLY A 29 16.08 6.34 -4.90
CA GLY A 29 16.05 5.71 -6.22
C GLY A 29 14.66 5.63 -6.87
N ARG A 30 13.60 6.11 -6.19
CA ARG A 30 12.21 5.99 -6.65
C ARG A 30 11.70 7.27 -7.31
N MET A 31 10.79 7.12 -8.26
CA MET A 31 9.99 8.24 -8.77
C MET A 31 8.93 8.60 -7.72
N ARG A 32 8.75 9.90 -7.48
CA ARG A 32 7.72 10.34 -6.53
C ARG A 32 6.32 10.16 -7.10
N PRO A 33 5.33 9.82 -6.25
CA PRO A 33 3.94 9.81 -6.66
C PRO A 33 3.50 11.23 -7.07
N THR A 34 2.51 11.31 -7.95
CA THR A 34 1.94 12.58 -8.40
C THR A 34 0.57 12.76 -7.80
N ASP A 35 0.44 13.73 -6.89
CA ASP A 35 -0.85 14.09 -6.28
C ASP A 35 -1.85 14.54 -7.36
N GLY A 36 -3.08 14.08 -7.17
CA GLY A 36 -4.19 14.41 -8.06
C GLY A 36 -4.16 13.71 -9.42
N ARG A 37 -3.25 12.75 -9.66
CA ARG A 37 -3.22 11.98 -10.89
C ARG A 37 -4.48 11.12 -11.01
N GLU A 38 -5.11 11.19 -12.19
CA GLU A 38 -6.25 10.34 -12.53
C GLU A 38 -5.82 9.18 -13.44
N VAL A 39 -6.33 7.99 -13.15
CA VAL A 39 -6.10 6.77 -13.92
C VAL A 39 -7.26 5.79 -13.74
N GLY A 40 -7.83 5.28 -14.85
CA GLY A 40 -8.99 4.37 -14.80
C GLY A 40 -10.18 4.94 -14.03
N GLY A 41 -10.34 6.26 -13.97
CA GLY A 41 -11.35 6.95 -13.16
C GLY A 41 -11.00 7.08 -11.68
N ALA A 42 -9.99 6.37 -11.18
CA ALA A 42 -9.48 6.56 -9.83
C ALA A 42 -8.59 7.80 -9.75
N ARG A 43 -8.63 8.50 -8.63
CA ARG A 43 -7.72 9.62 -8.33
C ARG A 43 -6.75 9.24 -7.23
N ILE A 44 -5.48 9.48 -7.49
CA ILE A 44 -4.40 9.24 -6.53
C ILE A 44 -4.25 10.50 -5.67
N VAL A 45 -4.37 10.33 -4.37
CA VAL A 45 -4.22 11.36 -3.34
C VAL A 45 -2.96 11.07 -2.57
N VAL A 46 -2.01 11.99 -2.58
CA VAL A 46 -0.77 11.84 -1.79
C VAL A 46 -1.02 12.36 -0.38
N ASP A 47 -0.76 11.51 0.59
CA ASP A 47 -0.84 11.82 2.01
C ASP A 47 0.53 11.63 2.68
N GLY A 48 1.26 12.73 2.80
CA GLY A 48 2.64 12.71 3.28
C GLY A 48 3.58 12.01 2.29
N PHE A 49 3.94 10.79 2.60
CA PHE A 49 4.82 9.97 1.78
C PHE A 49 4.14 8.72 1.18
N SER A 50 2.88 8.46 1.52
CA SER A 50 2.06 7.40 0.95
C SER A 50 0.95 7.95 0.06
N SER A 51 0.33 7.09 -0.73
CA SER A 51 -0.76 7.45 -1.63
C SER A 51 -1.99 6.60 -1.34
N VAL A 52 -3.15 7.23 -1.44
CA VAL A 52 -4.47 6.60 -1.36
C VAL A 52 -5.12 6.72 -2.72
N ALA A 53 -5.80 5.68 -3.18
CA ALA A 53 -6.63 5.79 -4.37
C ALA A 53 -8.09 5.98 -4.00
N VAL A 54 -8.71 7.02 -4.56
CA VAL A 54 -10.16 7.28 -4.46
C VAL A 54 -10.81 6.77 -5.73
N VAL A 55 -11.53 5.65 -5.64
CA VAL A 55 -12.18 4.95 -6.76
C VAL A 55 -13.67 5.27 -6.77
N PRO A 56 -14.18 5.99 -7.77
CA PRO A 56 -15.62 6.27 -7.87
C PRO A 56 -16.45 5.01 -8.09
N LEU A 57 -17.58 4.92 -7.43
CA LEU A 57 -18.58 3.88 -7.61
C LEU A 57 -19.76 4.41 -8.43
N ARG A 58 -20.59 3.51 -8.99
CA ARG A 58 -21.68 3.90 -9.93
C ARG A 58 -22.85 4.57 -9.26
N ASP A 59 -22.99 4.42 -7.93
CA ASP A 59 -24.05 5.05 -7.12
C ASP A 59 -23.68 6.43 -6.57
N GLY A 60 -22.52 6.98 -6.96
CA GLY A 60 -22.01 8.25 -6.47
C GLY A 60 -21.19 8.17 -5.19
N GLN A 61 -21.07 7.00 -4.58
CA GLN A 61 -20.15 6.75 -3.49
C GLN A 61 -18.72 6.51 -4.02
N VAL A 62 -17.78 6.30 -3.12
CA VAL A 62 -16.40 5.94 -3.46
C VAL A 62 -15.93 4.74 -2.63
N ALA A 63 -14.99 3.99 -3.20
CA ALA A 63 -14.13 3.10 -2.44
C ALA A 63 -12.73 3.71 -2.32
N LEU A 64 -12.02 3.42 -1.23
CA LEU A 64 -10.62 3.75 -1.08
C LEU A 64 -9.77 2.49 -1.26
N VAL A 65 -8.56 2.66 -1.80
CA VAL A 65 -7.48 1.68 -1.64
C VAL A 65 -6.43 2.34 -0.77
N ASP A 66 -6.22 1.76 0.41
CA ASP A 66 -5.53 2.29 1.57
C ASP A 66 -6.18 3.54 2.19
N ALA A 67 -5.67 3.99 3.33
CA ALA A 67 -6.21 5.11 4.10
C ALA A 67 -5.11 6.09 4.58
N GLY A 68 -3.93 6.06 3.97
CA GLY A 68 -2.87 7.03 4.18
C GLY A 68 -2.19 6.99 5.54
N ASN A 69 -1.33 7.97 5.74
CA ASN A 69 -0.47 8.12 6.91
C ASN A 69 -1.04 9.06 7.99
N ASP A 70 -1.74 10.13 7.55
CA ASP A 70 -2.31 11.11 8.48
C ASP A 70 -3.63 10.61 9.07
N GLY A 71 -3.63 10.30 10.37
CA GLY A 71 -4.82 9.84 11.09
C GLY A 71 -6.02 10.80 11.05
N THR A 72 -5.84 12.06 10.64
CA THR A 72 -6.94 13.00 10.42
C THR A 72 -7.62 12.82 9.06
N GLY A 73 -6.95 12.14 8.11
CA GLY A 73 -7.44 11.94 6.75
C GLY A 73 -7.59 13.21 5.93
N ALA A 74 -6.88 14.29 6.30
CA ALA A 74 -7.09 15.62 5.72
C ALA A 74 -7.00 15.63 4.19
N ALA A 75 -6.03 14.94 3.60
CA ALA A 75 -5.86 14.86 2.15
C ALA A 75 -7.04 14.16 1.46
N ILE A 76 -7.51 13.05 2.03
CA ILE A 76 -8.64 12.27 1.52
C ILE A 76 -9.94 13.08 1.64
N LEU A 77 -10.18 13.68 2.82
CA LEU A 77 -11.37 14.50 3.05
C LEU A 77 -11.43 15.72 2.12
N LEU A 78 -10.29 16.35 1.83
CA LEU A 78 -10.21 17.43 0.85
C LEU A 78 -10.58 16.96 -0.56
N GLU A 79 -10.15 15.77 -0.96
CA GLU A 79 -10.53 15.20 -2.26
C GLU A 79 -12.02 14.86 -2.31
N LEU A 80 -12.59 14.32 -1.23
CA LEU A 80 -14.03 14.09 -1.14
C LEU A 80 -14.83 15.39 -1.27
N GLN A 81 -14.39 16.47 -0.58
CA GLN A 81 -15.02 17.79 -0.70
C GLN A 81 -14.98 18.33 -2.14
N ARG A 82 -13.88 18.15 -2.87
CA ARG A 82 -13.79 18.54 -4.30
C ARG A 82 -14.81 17.82 -5.18
N ARG A 83 -15.27 16.66 -4.74
CA ARG A 83 -16.33 15.87 -5.39
C ARG A 83 -17.72 16.17 -4.84
N ASN A 84 -17.88 17.13 -3.93
CA ASN A 84 -19.08 17.41 -3.15
C ASN A 84 -19.54 16.19 -2.33
N LEU A 85 -18.62 15.41 -1.82
CA LEU A 85 -18.82 14.25 -0.95
C LEU A 85 -18.29 14.55 0.46
N ASP A 86 -18.75 13.78 1.43
CA ASP A 86 -18.24 13.75 2.79
C ASP A 86 -17.69 12.35 3.15
N ALA A 87 -17.22 12.18 4.38
CA ALA A 87 -16.68 10.90 4.86
C ALA A 87 -17.70 9.75 4.79
N GLY A 88 -19.00 10.05 4.90
CA GLY A 88 -20.08 9.08 4.81
C GLY A 88 -20.26 8.46 3.42
N ALA A 89 -19.71 9.09 2.39
CA ALA A 89 -19.76 8.59 1.01
C ALA A 89 -18.71 7.49 0.74
N VAL A 90 -17.79 7.22 1.67
CA VAL A 90 -16.84 6.10 1.55
C VAL A 90 -17.55 4.81 1.91
N ALA A 91 -17.85 4.00 0.90
CA ALA A 91 -18.54 2.73 1.08
C ALA A 91 -17.63 1.60 1.57
N ALA A 92 -16.37 1.63 1.17
CA ALA A 92 -15.39 0.59 1.50
C ALA A 92 -13.96 1.11 1.45
N ILE A 93 -13.09 0.49 2.26
CA ILE A 93 -11.64 0.68 2.23
C ILE A 93 -10.99 -0.69 2.03
N PHE A 94 -10.28 -0.85 0.91
CA PHE A 94 -9.47 -2.02 0.60
C PHE A 94 -8.05 -1.75 1.10
N LEU A 95 -7.64 -2.41 2.16
CA LEU A 95 -6.30 -2.25 2.71
C LEU A 95 -5.33 -3.21 2.01
N THR A 96 -4.28 -2.66 1.41
CA THR A 96 -3.23 -3.47 0.76
C THR A 96 -2.42 -4.22 1.78
N HIS A 97 -2.11 -3.59 2.92
CA HIS A 97 -1.43 -4.18 4.07
C HIS A 97 -1.57 -3.32 5.34
N GLY A 98 -1.04 -3.82 6.47
CA GLY A 98 -1.26 -3.25 7.80
C GLY A 98 -0.19 -2.31 8.33
N HIS A 99 0.69 -1.72 7.50
CA HIS A 99 1.61 -0.70 7.96
C HIS A 99 0.88 0.61 8.28
N PRO A 100 1.39 1.41 9.24
CA PRO A 100 0.68 2.59 9.76
C PRO A 100 0.31 3.64 8.71
N ASP A 101 1.12 3.77 7.68
CA ASP A 101 0.94 4.74 6.59
C ASP A 101 -0.05 4.29 5.50
N HIS A 102 -0.69 3.13 5.69
CA HIS A 102 -1.77 2.61 4.85
C HIS A 102 -3.10 2.53 5.59
N ILE A 103 -3.07 2.56 6.92
CA ILE A 103 -4.26 2.39 7.76
C ILE A 103 -4.60 3.64 8.58
N GLY A 104 -3.82 4.73 8.45
CA GLY A 104 -3.84 5.88 9.36
C GLY A 104 -5.21 6.51 9.54
N ALA A 105 -5.92 6.79 8.45
CA ALA A 105 -7.21 7.48 8.50
C ALA A 105 -8.44 6.56 8.49
N VAL A 106 -8.31 5.24 8.65
CA VAL A 106 -9.45 4.30 8.63
C VAL A 106 -10.58 4.78 9.56
N GLY A 107 -10.25 5.26 10.76
CA GLY A 107 -11.23 5.73 11.74
C GLY A 107 -12.03 6.97 11.33
N GLN A 108 -11.64 7.68 10.25
CA GLN A 108 -12.36 8.85 9.74
C GLN A 108 -13.58 8.47 8.89
N PHE A 109 -13.73 7.18 8.51
CA PHE A 109 -14.76 6.71 7.59
C PHE A 109 -15.67 5.68 8.28
N PRO A 110 -16.55 6.11 9.19
CA PRO A 110 -17.29 5.21 10.08
C PRO A 110 -18.30 4.30 9.37
N ASN A 111 -18.69 4.63 8.14
CA ASN A 111 -19.64 3.85 7.34
C ASN A 111 -18.95 2.86 6.38
N ALA A 112 -17.62 2.94 6.25
CA ALA A 112 -16.88 2.12 5.31
C ALA A 112 -16.78 0.67 5.79
N GLU A 113 -17.01 -0.28 4.88
CA GLU A 113 -16.58 -1.66 5.07
C GLU A 113 -15.05 -1.72 4.98
N ILE A 114 -14.38 -2.33 5.95
CA ILE A 114 -12.92 -2.47 5.97
C ILE A 114 -12.56 -3.87 5.48
N LEU A 115 -11.89 -3.92 4.32
CA LEU A 115 -11.57 -5.15 3.62
C LEU A 115 -10.05 -5.34 3.53
N ALA A 116 -9.60 -6.54 3.81
CA ALA A 116 -8.19 -6.95 3.66
C ALA A 116 -8.09 -8.45 3.43
N LEU A 117 -6.97 -8.94 2.90
CA LEU A 117 -6.71 -10.37 2.88
C LEU A 117 -6.72 -10.95 4.30
N ALA A 118 -7.25 -12.16 4.45
CA ALA A 118 -7.39 -12.84 5.75
C ALA A 118 -6.05 -12.94 6.50
N ASP A 119 -4.95 -13.17 5.76
CA ASP A 119 -3.60 -13.30 6.33
C ASP A 119 -3.03 -11.96 6.83
N GLU A 120 -3.63 -10.82 6.45
CA GLU A 120 -3.21 -9.49 6.90
C GLU A 120 -3.99 -8.98 8.12
N VAL A 121 -5.16 -9.56 8.39
CA VAL A 121 -6.03 -9.12 9.49
C VAL A 121 -5.29 -9.00 10.83
N PRO A 122 -4.46 -9.98 11.25
CA PRO A 122 -3.76 -9.86 12.53
C PRO A 122 -2.78 -8.68 12.60
N LEU A 123 -2.15 -8.29 11.48
CA LEU A 123 -1.25 -7.15 11.44
C LEU A 123 -2.05 -5.83 11.48
N ILE A 124 -3.13 -5.71 10.69
CA ILE A 124 -4.00 -4.53 10.66
C ILE A 124 -4.60 -4.25 12.03
N GLU A 125 -5.06 -5.29 12.74
CA GLU A 125 -5.68 -5.15 14.06
C GLU A 125 -4.66 -5.01 15.20
N GLY A 126 -3.35 -5.15 14.89
CA GLY A 126 -2.27 -5.05 15.88
C GLY A 126 -2.19 -6.24 16.83
N ALA A 127 -2.64 -7.41 16.41
CA ALA A 127 -2.47 -8.68 17.13
C ALA A 127 -1.07 -9.26 16.92
N VAL A 128 -0.42 -8.94 15.80
CA VAL A 128 0.97 -9.30 15.51
C VAL A 128 1.73 -8.06 15.01
N GLY A 129 3.06 -8.09 15.09
CA GLY A 129 3.94 -7.05 14.55
C GLY A 129 4.45 -7.39 13.16
N ALA A 130 4.79 -6.37 12.38
CA ALA A 130 5.51 -6.53 11.13
C ALA A 130 6.93 -7.09 11.39
N ARG A 131 7.42 -7.93 10.46
CA ARG A 131 8.66 -8.70 10.65
C ARG A 131 9.86 -8.14 9.91
N GLY A 132 9.64 -7.10 9.09
CA GLY A 132 10.71 -6.43 8.36
C GLY A 132 11.84 -5.92 9.26
N PRO A 133 13.07 -5.70 8.74
CA PRO A 133 14.23 -5.30 9.53
C PRO A 133 14.02 -4.09 10.44
N LEU A 134 13.30 -3.07 10.00
CA LEU A 134 13.01 -1.89 10.81
C LEU A 134 11.69 -2.02 11.58
N PRO A 135 10.56 -2.41 10.97
CA PRO A 135 9.27 -2.50 11.68
C PRO A 135 9.28 -3.42 12.91
N ARG A 136 10.00 -4.55 12.87
CA ARG A 136 10.12 -5.46 14.02
C ARG A 136 10.70 -4.85 15.30
N LEU A 137 11.29 -3.65 15.20
CA LEU A 137 11.86 -2.93 16.34
C LEU A 137 10.79 -2.12 17.10
N PHE A 138 9.60 -1.95 16.52
CA PHE A 138 8.51 -1.22 17.15
C PHE A 138 7.62 -2.14 17.98
N PRO A 139 7.03 -1.62 19.07
CA PRO A 139 6.11 -2.41 19.89
C PRO A 139 4.85 -2.77 19.11
N VAL A 140 4.33 -3.95 19.36
CA VAL A 140 3.02 -4.40 18.85
C VAL A 140 1.94 -3.81 19.74
N ASN A 141 1.02 -3.06 19.17
CA ASN A 141 -0.09 -2.45 19.88
C ASN A 141 -1.39 -2.63 19.08
N PRO A 142 -2.54 -2.85 19.74
CA PRO A 142 -3.83 -2.81 19.08
C PRO A 142 -4.02 -1.49 18.35
N THR A 143 -4.45 -1.54 17.10
CA THR A 143 -4.66 -0.35 16.26
C THR A 143 -6.01 0.33 16.51
N GLY A 144 -6.95 -0.42 17.08
CA GLY A 144 -8.36 -0.01 17.19
C GLY A 144 -9.16 -0.20 15.90
N ILE A 145 -8.53 -0.69 14.83
CA ILE A 145 -9.19 -1.03 13.59
C ILE A 145 -9.73 -2.45 13.69
N THR A 146 -10.94 -2.67 13.14
CA THR A 146 -11.50 -4.01 12.95
C THR A 146 -11.74 -4.22 11.47
N VAL A 147 -11.14 -5.26 10.90
CA VAL A 147 -11.42 -5.68 9.52
C VAL A 147 -12.81 -6.31 9.50
N THR A 148 -13.74 -5.67 8.80
CA THR A 148 -15.14 -6.12 8.76
C THR A 148 -15.36 -7.26 7.77
N ARG A 149 -14.47 -7.39 6.77
CA ARG A 149 -14.49 -8.47 5.79
C ARG A 149 -13.09 -8.96 5.43
N ALA A 150 -12.78 -10.17 5.85
CA ALA A 150 -11.58 -10.88 5.45
C ALA A 150 -11.75 -11.47 4.04
N LEU A 151 -10.87 -11.09 3.12
CA LEU A 151 -10.88 -11.49 1.72
C LEU A 151 -10.01 -12.73 1.49
N ARG A 152 -10.27 -13.40 0.36
CA ARG A 152 -9.45 -14.51 -0.13
C ARG A 152 -8.75 -14.15 -1.43
N ASP A 153 -7.63 -14.78 -1.68
CA ASP A 153 -6.93 -14.68 -2.95
C ASP A 153 -7.84 -15.13 -4.11
N GLY A 154 -7.90 -14.33 -5.18
CA GLY A 154 -8.76 -14.55 -6.35
C GLY A 154 -10.21 -14.11 -6.16
N GLU A 155 -10.62 -13.67 -4.96
CA GLU A 155 -11.98 -13.16 -4.73
C GLU A 155 -12.26 -11.93 -5.60
N VAL A 156 -13.53 -11.76 -6.00
CA VAL A 156 -14.02 -10.54 -6.66
C VAL A 156 -15.11 -9.92 -5.79
N VAL A 157 -14.81 -8.73 -5.29
CA VAL A 157 -15.79 -7.92 -4.54
C VAL A 157 -16.41 -6.91 -5.50
N THR A 158 -17.71 -6.94 -5.68
CA THR A 158 -18.40 -5.97 -6.53
C THR A 158 -19.13 -4.94 -5.66
N LEU A 159 -18.70 -3.68 -5.75
CA LEU A 159 -19.34 -2.55 -5.08
C LEU A 159 -20.04 -1.67 -6.11
N SER A 160 -21.35 -1.53 -5.99
CA SER A 160 -22.18 -0.70 -6.89
C SER A 160 -21.80 -0.87 -8.38
N GLY A 161 -21.55 -2.12 -8.79
CA GLY A 161 -21.22 -2.48 -10.17
C GLY A 161 -19.75 -2.29 -10.57
N VAL A 162 -18.85 -1.91 -9.66
CA VAL A 162 -17.40 -1.88 -9.88
C VAL A 162 -16.79 -3.13 -9.25
N PRO A 163 -16.18 -4.04 -10.06
CA PRO A 163 -15.50 -5.22 -9.54
C PRO A 163 -14.09 -4.88 -9.06
N PHE A 164 -13.75 -5.32 -7.86
CA PHE A 164 -12.40 -5.33 -7.30
C PHE A 164 -11.93 -6.78 -7.22
N ARG A 165 -10.96 -7.15 -8.05
CA ARG A 165 -10.35 -8.48 -8.00
C ARG A 165 -9.15 -8.45 -7.08
N VAL A 166 -9.07 -9.43 -6.19
CA VAL A 166 -8.05 -9.55 -5.13
C VAL A 166 -6.95 -10.50 -5.57
N TYR A 167 -5.70 -10.08 -5.42
CA TYR A 167 -4.52 -10.92 -5.63
C TYR A 167 -3.65 -10.89 -4.39
N ALA A 168 -3.33 -12.06 -3.83
CA ALA A 168 -2.33 -12.16 -2.78
C ALA A 168 -0.93 -11.94 -3.36
N VAL A 169 -0.19 -11.02 -2.75
CA VAL A 169 1.21 -10.70 -3.14
C VAL A 169 2.10 -10.63 -1.89
N PRO A 170 2.19 -11.71 -1.09
CA PRO A 170 2.97 -11.73 0.14
C PRO A 170 4.44 -11.44 -0.09
N GLY A 171 5.11 -11.00 0.98
CA GLY A 171 6.53 -10.71 1.01
C GLY A 171 6.88 -9.33 1.54
N HIS A 172 6.13 -8.26 1.18
CA HIS A 172 6.23 -7.00 1.92
C HIS A 172 5.68 -7.20 3.33
N THR A 173 4.45 -7.70 3.45
CA THR A 173 3.91 -8.34 4.64
C THR A 173 3.37 -9.72 4.30
N ALA A 174 2.96 -10.51 5.30
CA ALA A 174 2.46 -11.87 5.10
C ALA A 174 1.16 -11.92 4.28
N GLY A 175 0.29 -10.92 4.42
CA GLY A 175 -1.00 -10.83 3.75
C GLY A 175 -1.11 -9.64 2.80
N SER A 176 0.01 -9.11 2.27
CA SER A 176 -0.03 -8.05 1.27
C SER A 176 -0.91 -8.43 0.09
N ALA A 177 -1.76 -7.48 -0.33
CA ALA A 177 -2.70 -7.64 -1.43
C ALA A 177 -2.46 -6.64 -2.56
N ALA A 178 -2.76 -7.06 -3.79
CA ALA A 178 -3.01 -6.14 -4.90
C ALA A 178 -4.49 -6.21 -5.28
N TYR A 179 -5.05 -5.06 -5.65
CA TYR A 179 -6.45 -4.92 -6.07
C TYR A 179 -6.53 -4.43 -7.50
N LEU A 180 -7.29 -5.12 -8.36
CA LEU A 180 -7.54 -4.68 -9.72
C LEU A 180 -8.98 -4.17 -9.84
N ALA A 181 -9.13 -2.90 -10.18
CA ALA A 181 -10.43 -2.29 -10.45
C ALA A 181 -10.32 -1.30 -11.64
N ASN A 182 -11.30 -1.32 -12.54
CA ASN A 182 -11.35 -0.43 -13.72
C ASN A 182 -10.03 -0.42 -14.54
N GLY A 183 -9.35 -1.56 -14.64
CA GLY A 183 -8.05 -1.69 -15.32
C GLY A 183 -6.85 -1.13 -14.54
N VAL A 184 -7.04 -0.64 -13.32
CA VAL A 184 -5.96 -0.14 -12.45
C VAL A 184 -5.60 -1.18 -11.42
N LEU A 185 -4.33 -1.56 -11.40
CA LEU A 185 -3.77 -2.50 -10.43
C LEU A 185 -3.08 -1.71 -9.30
N PHE A 186 -3.69 -1.68 -8.13
CA PHE A 186 -3.15 -1.08 -6.91
C PHE A 186 -2.31 -2.12 -6.18
N VAL A 187 -1.02 -1.89 -6.02
CA VAL A 187 -0.07 -2.90 -5.49
C VAL A 187 0.47 -2.57 -4.10
N GLY A 188 0.05 -1.45 -3.51
CA GLY A 188 0.58 -0.99 -2.23
C GLY A 188 2.11 -0.90 -2.28
N ASP A 189 2.76 -1.50 -1.30
CA ASP A 189 4.22 -1.55 -1.16
C ASP A 189 4.86 -2.81 -1.75
N SER A 190 4.06 -3.66 -2.40
CA SER A 190 4.60 -4.87 -3.03
C SER A 190 5.53 -4.56 -4.19
N ALA A 191 5.39 -3.38 -4.81
CA ALA A 191 6.27 -2.89 -5.86
C ALA A 191 6.38 -1.37 -5.84
N ASP A 192 7.46 -0.85 -6.42
CA ASP A 192 7.72 0.58 -6.62
C ASP A 192 8.19 0.87 -8.04
N THR A 193 8.20 2.15 -8.41
CA THR A 193 8.74 2.65 -9.68
C THR A 193 10.09 3.29 -9.45
N ALA A 194 11.14 2.74 -10.03
CA ALA A 194 12.48 3.32 -10.01
C ALA A 194 12.53 4.62 -10.84
N ARG A 195 13.63 5.40 -10.69
CA ARG A 195 13.79 6.69 -11.41
C ARG A 195 13.81 6.57 -12.93
N ASP A 196 14.23 5.44 -13.45
CA ASP A 196 14.24 5.13 -14.88
C ASP A 196 12.90 4.60 -15.40
N GLY A 197 11.88 4.51 -14.52
CA GLY A 197 10.54 4.03 -14.84
C GLY A 197 10.35 2.52 -14.68
N THR A 198 11.40 1.76 -14.39
CA THR A 198 11.30 0.31 -14.22
C THR A 198 10.61 -0.07 -12.93
N LEU A 199 9.96 -1.25 -12.90
CA LEU A 199 9.39 -1.80 -11.68
C LEU A 199 10.51 -2.42 -10.83
N ILE A 200 10.51 -2.07 -9.55
CA ILE A 200 11.32 -2.70 -8.51
C ILE A 200 10.43 -3.31 -7.43
N GLY A 201 10.93 -4.33 -6.73
CA GLY A 201 10.20 -4.96 -5.63
C GLY A 201 10.08 -4.08 -4.39
N ALA A 202 9.42 -4.63 -3.38
CA ALA A 202 9.16 -4.00 -2.10
C ALA A 202 10.42 -3.47 -1.41
N PRO A 203 10.33 -2.38 -0.59
CA PRO A 203 11.49 -1.82 0.13
C PRO A 203 11.99 -2.80 1.21
N TRP A 204 13.21 -3.31 1.03
CA TRP A 204 13.78 -4.38 1.86
C TRP A 204 13.76 -4.11 3.36
N ILE A 205 14.00 -2.85 3.75
CA ILE A 205 14.09 -2.50 5.17
C ILE A 205 12.75 -2.60 5.92
N PHE A 206 11.64 -2.52 5.17
CA PHE A 206 10.28 -2.60 5.69
C PHE A 206 9.60 -3.94 5.40
N SER A 207 10.22 -4.81 4.60
CA SER A 207 9.59 -6.02 4.09
C SER A 207 9.99 -7.27 4.86
N ASP A 208 9.03 -8.17 5.03
CA ASP A 208 9.18 -9.44 5.73
C ASP A 208 10.14 -10.40 4.97
N SER A 209 10.00 -10.46 3.62
CA SER A 209 10.78 -11.35 2.74
C SER A 209 10.88 -10.81 1.33
N GLN A 210 12.11 -10.50 0.90
CA GLN A 210 12.37 -10.06 -0.48
C GLN A 210 12.20 -11.18 -1.49
N ASP A 211 12.58 -12.41 -1.12
CA ASP A 211 12.45 -13.57 -2.01
C ASP A 211 11.00 -13.93 -2.25
N GLU A 212 10.17 -13.91 -1.21
CA GLU A 212 8.74 -14.14 -1.31
C GLU A 212 8.06 -13.04 -2.13
N ASN A 213 8.40 -11.77 -1.93
CA ASN A 213 7.90 -10.66 -2.72
C ASN A 213 8.23 -10.83 -4.21
N ARG A 214 9.48 -11.18 -4.53
CA ARG A 214 9.89 -11.43 -5.91
C ARG A 214 9.07 -12.54 -6.56
N VAL A 215 8.91 -13.68 -5.87
CA VAL A 215 8.10 -14.82 -6.36
C VAL A 215 6.64 -14.42 -6.52
N SER A 216 6.10 -13.63 -5.60
CA SER A 216 4.72 -13.15 -5.63
C SER A 216 4.45 -12.23 -6.81
N LEU A 217 5.37 -11.30 -7.13
CA LEU A 217 5.24 -10.43 -8.30
C LEU A 217 5.30 -11.21 -9.62
N VAL A 218 6.16 -12.22 -9.72
CA VAL A 218 6.20 -13.13 -10.89
C VAL A 218 4.88 -13.87 -11.01
N ARG A 219 4.33 -14.40 -9.92
CA ARG A 219 3.03 -15.09 -9.90
C ARG A 219 1.88 -14.14 -10.23
N LEU A 220 1.92 -12.90 -9.74
CA LEU A 220 0.92 -11.88 -10.05
C LEU A 220 0.83 -11.64 -11.54
N GLU A 221 1.97 -11.45 -12.22
CA GLU A 221 2.03 -11.28 -13.67
C GLU A 221 1.40 -12.47 -14.40
N GLN A 222 1.80 -13.70 -14.05
CA GLN A 222 1.26 -14.91 -14.66
C GLN A 222 -0.26 -15.04 -14.51
N ARG A 223 -0.78 -14.67 -13.33
CA ARG A 223 -2.22 -14.70 -13.05
C ARG A 223 -2.99 -13.65 -13.82
N LEU A 224 -2.47 -12.41 -13.88
CA LEU A 224 -3.09 -11.33 -14.67
C LEU A 224 -3.18 -11.73 -16.14
N VAL A 225 -2.13 -12.36 -16.70
CA VAL A 225 -2.13 -12.87 -18.08
C VAL A 225 -3.15 -14.03 -18.22
N ALA A 226 -3.16 -14.98 -17.31
CA ALA A 226 -4.09 -16.13 -17.36
C ALA A 226 -5.55 -15.70 -17.21
N ASP A 227 -5.83 -14.68 -16.40
CA ASP A 227 -7.16 -14.11 -16.21
C ASP A 227 -7.60 -13.23 -17.39
N GLY A 228 -6.72 -12.95 -18.38
CA GLY A 228 -6.98 -12.02 -19.46
C GLY A 228 -7.24 -10.59 -18.97
N ALA A 229 -6.58 -10.20 -17.87
CA ALA A 229 -6.81 -8.92 -17.22
C ALA A 229 -6.30 -7.76 -18.09
N ASP A 230 -7.17 -6.78 -18.35
CA ASP A 230 -6.79 -5.54 -19.01
C ASP A 230 -6.24 -4.58 -17.95
N VAL A 231 -4.90 -4.50 -17.84
CA VAL A 231 -4.21 -3.63 -16.89
C VAL A 231 -3.70 -2.40 -17.65
N ILE A 232 -4.37 -1.28 -17.47
CA ILE A 232 -4.00 0.02 -18.08
C ILE A 232 -2.96 0.76 -17.27
N ALA A 233 -2.86 0.50 -15.97
CA ALA A 233 -1.86 1.10 -15.09
C ALA A 233 -1.63 0.27 -13.83
N ILE A 234 -0.42 0.42 -13.26
CA ILE A 234 -0.03 -0.10 -11.94
C ILE A 234 0.26 1.08 -11.03
N VAL A 235 -0.34 1.07 -9.83
CA VAL A 235 -0.26 2.14 -8.84
C VAL A 235 0.42 1.62 -7.57
N PRO A 236 1.71 1.94 -7.37
CA PRO A 236 2.39 1.76 -6.08
C PRO A 236 1.96 2.84 -5.09
N ALA A 237 2.15 2.59 -3.79
CA ALA A 237 1.79 3.57 -2.77
C ALA A 237 2.83 4.69 -2.59
N HIS A 238 4.12 4.41 -2.81
CA HIS A 238 5.22 5.36 -2.54
C HIS A 238 5.90 5.91 -3.78
N SER A 239 5.43 5.56 -4.97
CA SER A 239 6.09 5.96 -6.20
C SER A 239 5.11 6.26 -7.34
N ALA A 240 5.65 6.64 -8.51
CA ALA A 240 4.84 7.07 -9.64
C ALA A 240 4.07 5.91 -10.28
N VAL A 241 2.93 6.25 -10.87
CA VAL A 241 2.09 5.32 -11.64
C VAL A 241 2.81 4.85 -12.90
N MET A 242 2.89 3.53 -13.10
CA MET A 242 3.35 2.89 -14.33
C MET A 242 2.19 2.65 -15.29
N GLN A 243 2.44 2.77 -16.60
CA GLN A 243 1.41 2.56 -17.64
C GLN A 243 1.43 1.11 -18.12
N GLY A 244 0.26 0.48 -18.16
CA GLY A 244 0.10 -0.90 -18.61
C GLY A 244 0.82 -1.92 -17.74
N MET A 245 1.05 -3.11 -18.28
CA MET A 245 1.71 -4.24 -17.62
C MET A 245 3.20 -4.39 -17.97
N GLY A 246 3.74 -3.56 -18.87
CA GLY A 246 5.07 -3.78 -19.47
C GLY A 246 6.18 -3.96 -18.43
N GLU A 247 6.22 -3.09 -17.42
CA GLU A 247 7.26 -3.13 -16.38
C GLU A 247 7.12 -4.35 -15.46
N LEU A 248 5.89 -4.77 -15.14
CA LEU A 248 5.66 -6.00 -14.36
C LEU A 248 6.07 -7.24 -15.17
N SER A 249 5.76 -7.27 -16.47
CA SER A 249 6.18 -8.38 -17.35
C SER A 249 7.69 -8.44 -17.55
N ALA A 250 8.35 -7.27 -17.66
CA ALA A 250 9.82 -7.20 -17.71
C ALA A 250 10.44 -7.70 -16.40
N PHE A 251 9.94 -7.26 -15.25
CA PHE A 251 10.38 -7.74 -13.94
C PHE A 251 10.18 -9.26 -13.80
N ALA A 252 8.99 -9.79 -14.16
CA ALA A 252 8.71 -11.21 -14.07
C ALA A 252 9.64 -12.01 -14.96
N SER A 253 9.92 -11.56 -16.19
CA SER A 253 10.82 -12.24 -17.12
C SER A 253 12.26 -12.30 -16.61
N ALA A 254 12.73 -11.27 -15.92
CA ALA A 254 14.07 -11.21 -15.34
C ALA A 254 14.24 -12.04 -14.05
N ASN A 255 13.12 -12.47 -13.42
CA ASN A 255 13.12 -13.13 -12.11
C ASN A 255 12.47 -14.53 -12.11
N ARG A 256 12.22 -15.10 -13.25
CA ARG A 256 11.75 -16.50 -13.44
C ARG A 256 12.84 -17.53 -13.23
#